data_7995e7b327ee43ac0d9b2648c356a0dd
#
_entry.id   7995e7b327ee43ac0d9b2648c356a0dd
#
_cell.length_a   1.000
_cell.length_b   1.000
_cell.length_c   1.000
_cell.angle_alpha   90.00
_cell.angle_beta   90.00
_cell.angle_gamma   90.00
#
_symmetry.space_group_name_H-M   'P 1'
#
loop_
_entity.id
_entity.type
_entity.pdbx_description
1 polymer ?
#
loop_
_entity_poly.entity_id
_entity_poly.type
_entity_poly.pdbx_seq_one_letter_code
_entity_poly.pdbx_strand_id
1 'polypeptide(L)'
;MKHTLLISCIAVLLMACGSDDKKAQVYLERAGQLFSQGAYSEAKSQIDSIRTLYPKAFDTRKEAIKLMRQIELEEQGRTLAYLDSAYRAKQAELDSIKGAYVLEKDTAYQEVGNYFSPSQTVERNLNRTFLRAQVSEQGVMSLTSIYCGRTNIHHTAIKVSAGDTFAQTPPSKDIYETTDLGWKIEKADYVLGQDSSVIDFIVMHADAPIRVEFLGDRNYKMALPASDRKAIADVYRLAQVLSAMEEIRKEQKEANLKKEFIRRKMEEDAAE
;
A
#
# COMPACT_ATOMS: atom_id res chain seq x y z
N MET A 1 -64.83 -1.15 -34.89
CA MET A 1 -64.12 -2.31 -34.26
C MET A 1 -62.59 -2.18 -34.14
N LYS A 2 -61.91 -1.31 -34.90
CA LYS A 2 -60.43 -1.13 -34.80
C LYS A 2 -59.98 -0.29 -33.59
N HIS A 3 -60.78 0.64 -33.08
CA HIS A 3 -60.40 1.49 -31.93
C HIS A 3 -60.58 0.81 -30.56
N THR A 4 -61.49 -0.13 -30.42
CA THR A 4 -61.70 -0.90 -29.17
C THR A 4 -60.58 -1.89 -28.90
N LEU A 5 -59.92 -2.41 -29.95
CA LEU A 5 -58.76 -3.34 -29.78
C LEU A 5 -57.50 -2.62 -29.28
N LEU A 6 -57.31 -1.33 -29.70
CA LEU A 6 -56.16 -0.52 -29.29
C LEU A 6 -56.20 -0.11 -27.82
N ILE A 7 -57.40 0.21 -27.30
CA ILE A 7 -57.59 0.58 -25.88
C ILE A 7 -57.41 -0.63 -24.98
N SER A 8 -57.82 -1.83 -25.41
CA SER A 8 -57.62 -3.05 -24.64
C SER A 8 -56.13 -3.43 -24.48
N CYS A 9 -55.29 -3.21 -25.52
CA CYS A 9 -53.87 -3.47 -25.44
C CYS A 9 -53.10 -2.50 -24.49
N ILE A 10 -53.53 -1.23 -24.42
CA ILE A 10 -52.92 -0.23 -23.52
C ILE A 10 -53.25 -0.54 -22.05
N ALA A 11 -54.49 -1.01 -21.76
CA ALA A 11 -54.87 -1.38 -20.40
C ALA A 11 -54.11 -2.62 -19.86
N VAL A 12 -53.78 -3.58 -20.73
CA VAL A 12 -53.00 -4.78 -20.37
C VAL A 12 -51.53 -4.41 -20.06
N LEU A 13 -50.97 -3.40 -20.77
CA LEU A 13 -49.59 -2.93 -20.49
C LEU A 13 -49.47 -2.21 -19.15
N LEU A 14 -50.50 -1.48 -18.71
CA LEU A 14 -50.49 -0.81 -17.40
C LEU A 14 -50.64 -1.80 -16.22
N MET A 15 -51.34 -2.93 -16.38
CA MET A 15 -51.48 -3.94 -15.35
C MET A 15 -50.16 -4.79 -15.15
N ALA A 16 -49.34 -4.91 -16.19
CA ALA A 16 -48.08 -5.64 -16.09
C ALA A 16 -47.03 -4.91 -15.25
N CYS A 17 -46.95 -3.57 -15.29
CA CYS A 17 -46.04 -2.77 -14.48
C CYS A 17 -46.32 -2.88 -12.98
N GLY A 18 -47.58 -2.83 -12.54
CA GLY A 18 -47.93 -2.94 -11.12
C GLY A 18 -47.66 -4.31 -10.48
N SER A 19 -47.54 -5.35 -11.30
CA SER A 19 -47.20 -6.70 -10.82
C SER A 19 -45.70 -6.88 -10.57
N ASP A 20 -44.87 -6.21 -11.37
CA ASP A 20 -43.40 -6.29 -11.22
C ASP A 20 -42.90 -5.48 -10.00
N ASP A 21 -43.48 -4.29 -9.74
CA ASP A 21 -43.19 -3.51 -8.55
C ASP A 21 -43.52 -4.27 -7.25
N LYS A 22 -44.65 -4.95 -7.19
CA LYS A 22 -45.06 -5.75 -6.03
C LYS A 22 -44.07 -6.92 -5.75
N LYS A 23 -43.57 -7.56 -6.80
CA LYS A 23 -42.57 -8.63 -6.66
C LYS A 23 -41.22 -8.08 -6.28
N ALA A 24 -40.80 -6.97 -6.88
CA ALA A 24 -39.55 -6.30 -6.55
C ALA A 24 -39.52 -5.80 -5.09
N GLN A 25 -40.67 -5.36 -4.57
CA GLN A 25 -40.83 -4.87 -3.20
C GLN A 25 -40.46 -5.93 -2.16
N VAL A 26 -40.75 -7.22 -2.41
CA VAL A 26 -40.37 -8.33 -1.51
C VAL A 26 -38.84 -8.42 -1.36
N TYR A 27 -38.09 -8.21 -2.45
CA TYR A 27 -36.62 -8.20 -2.41
C TYR A 27 -36.10 -6.96 -1.67
N LEU A 28 -36.74 -5.79 -1.84
CA LEU A 28 -36.36 -4.56 -1.15
C LEU A 28 -36.59 -4.70 0.38
N GLU A 29 -37.73 -5.23 0.80
CA GLU A 29 -38.02 -5.50 2.21
C GLU A 29 -36.99 -6.48 2.80
N ARG A 30 -36.64 -7.53 2.05
CA ARG A 30 -35.63 -8.48 2.48
C ARG A 30 -34.24 -7.81 2.58
N ALA A 31 -33.88 -6.96 1.63
CA ALA A 31 -32.65 -6.19 1.69
C ALA A 31 -32.59 -5.29 2.93
N GLY A 32 -33.69 -4.61 3.25
CA GLY A 32 -33.80 -3.79 4.46
C GLY A 32 -33.63 -4.58 5.76
N GLN A 33 -34.24 -5.77 5.85
CA GLN A 33 -34.07 -6.68 6.99
C GLN A 33 -32.60 -7.12 7.14
N LEU A 34 -31.97 -7.54 6.04
CA LEU A 34 -30.56 -7.94 6.03
C LEU A 34 -29.64 -6.77 6.40
N PHE A 35 -29.92 -5.57 5.91
CA PHE A 35 -29.20 -4.37 6.30
C PHE A 35 -29.28 -4.11 7.82
N SER A 36 -30.48 -4.19 8.39
CA SER A 36 -30.67 -4.00 9.84
C SER A 36 -29.93 -5.06 10.70
N GLN A 37 -29.71 -6.24 10.15
CA GLN A 37 -28.94 -7.32 10.74
C GLN A 37 -27.42 -7.19 10.54
N GLY A 38 -26.97 -6.19 9.74
CA GLY A 38 -25.57 -6.01 9.39
C GLY A 38 -25.06 -6.98 8.31
N ALA A 39 -25.95 -7.73 7.65
CA ALA A 39 -25.64 -8.65 6.57
C ALA A 39 -25.58 -7.89 5.22
N TYR A 40 -24.55 -7.06 5.06
CA TYR A 40 -24.48 -6.08 3.96
C TYR A 40 -24.30 -6.73 2.60
N SER A 41 -23.50 -7.77 2.51
CA SER A 41 -23.27 -8.49 1.26
C SER A 41 -24.55 -9.11 0.71
N GLU A 42 -25.32 -9.75 1.58
CA GLU A 42 -26.61 -10.36 1.27
C GLU A 42 -27.67 -9.29 0.94
N ALA A 43 -27.67 -8.17 1.65
CA ALA A 43 -28.57 -7.05 1.36
C ALA A 43 -28.32 -6.48 -0.05
N LYS A 44 -27.05 -6.26 -0.42
CA LYS A 44 -26.67 -5.83 -1.77
C LYS A 44 -27.07 -6.83 -2.85
N SER A 45 -26.94 -8.13 -2.57
CA SER A 45 -27.37 -9.19 -3.50
C SER A 45 -28.89 -9.15 -3.77
N GLN A 46 -29.71 -8.84 -2.74
CA GLN A 46 -31.17 -8.64 -2.94
C GLN A 46 -31.45 -7.42 -3.82
N ILE A 47 -30.74 -6.32 -3.63
CA ILE A 47 -30.87 -5.10 -4.43
C ILE A 47 -30.45 -5.36 -5.90
N ASP A 48 -29.37 -6.07 -6.12
CA ASP A 48 -28.94 -6.46 -7.48
C ASP A 48 -29.96 -7.37 -8.17
N SER A 49 -30.62 -8.23 -7.40
CA SER A 49 -31.73 -9.06 -7.91
C SER A 49 -32.91 -8.20 -8.42
N ILE A 50 -33.25 -7.11 -7.72
CA ILE A 50 -34.29 -6.17 -8.18
C ILE A 50 -33.90 -5.60 -9.55
N ARG A 51 -32.65 -5.15 -9.70
CA ARG A 51 -32.16 -4.57 -10.96
C ARG A 51 -32.23 -5.56 -12.12
N THR A 52 -31.90 -6.82 -11.87
CA THR A 52 -31.77 -7.87 -12.89
C THR A 52 -33.13 -8.47 -13.25
N LEU A 53 -33.95 -8.82 -12.25
CA LEU A 53 -35.21 -9.56 -12.46
C LEU A 53 -36.39 -8.65 -12.77
N TYR A 54 -36.36 -7.41 -12.27
CA TYR A 54 -37.47 -6.47 -12.37
C TYR A 54 -37.04 -5.11 -12.96
N PRO A 55 -36.51 -5.06 -14.18
CA PRO A 55 -35.94 -3.84 -14.76
C PRO A 55 -36.98 -2.73 -14.97
N LYS A 56 -38.31 -3.06 -14.98
CA LYS A 56 -39.42 -2.12 -15.14
C LYS A 56 -40.03 -1.64 -13.82
N ALA A 57 -39.59 -2.16 -12.67
CA ALA A 57 -40.04 -1.72 -11.34
C ALA A 57 -39.33 -0.41 -10.94
N PHE A 58 -39.69 0.71 -11.58
CA PHE A 58 -38.95 1.97 -11.48
C PHE A 58 -38.91 2.53 -10.06
N ASP A 59 -40.05 2.54 -9.37
CA ASP A 59 -40.18 3.09 -8.02
C ASP A 59 -39.40 2.25 -7.01
N THR A 60 -39.55 0.93 -7.03
CA THR A 60 -38.85 0.02 -6.17
C THR A 60 -37.32 0.09 -6.42
N ARG A 61 -36.88 0.24 -7.67
CA ARG A 61 -35.47 0.43 -8.03
C ARG A 61 -34.90 1.75 -7.50
N LYS A 62 -35.66 2.83 -7.52
CA LYS A 62 -35.24 4.12 -6.92
C LYS A 62 -35.00 3.97 -5.43
N GLU A 63 -35.90 3.31 -4.70
CA GLU A 63 -35.72 3.02 -3.28
C GLU A 63 -34.58 2.04 -3.01
N ALA A 64 -34.39 1.03 -3.86
CA ALA A 64 -33.27 0.10 -3.77
C ALA A 64 -31.91 0.78 -3.94
N ILE A 65 -31.80 1.78 -4.82
CA ILE A 65 -30.59 2.61 -4.98
C ILE A 65 -30.31 3.42 -3.71
N LYS A 66 -31.34 4.01 -3.08
CA LYS A 66 -31.16 4.73 -1.82
C LYS A 66 -30.66 3.79 -0.71
N LEU A 67 -31.25 2.61 -0.60
CA LEU A 67 -30.82 1.60 0.37
C LEU A 67 -29.39 1.12 0.09
N MET A 68 -29.02 0.91 -1.17
CA MET A 68 -27.64 0.57 -1.56
C MET A 68 -26.65 1.62 -1.06
N ARG A 69 -26.94 2.91 -1.25
CA ARG A 69 -26.07 4.00 -0.76
C ARG A 69 -25.95 4.03 0.76
N GLN A 70 -27.04 3.74 1.49
CA GLN A 70 -26.98 3.64 2.95
C GLN A 70 -26.08 2.48 3.39
N ILE A 71 -26.20 1.32 2.74
CA ILE A 71 -25.34 0.16 3.00
C ILE A 71 -23.86 0.50 2.74
N GLU A 72 -23.57 1.09 1.58
CA GLU A 72 -22.21 1.47 1.21
C GLU A 72 -21.62 2.53 2.16
N LEU A 73 -22.44 3.49 2.62
CA LEU A 73 -22.01 4.50 3.59
C LEU A 73 -21.62 3.87 4.93
N GLU A 74 -22.41 2.91 5.40
CA GLU A 74 -22.14 2.19 6.64
C GLU A 74 -20.90 1.27 6.52
N GLU A 75 -20.73 0.60 5.39
CA GLU A 75 -19.51 -0.17 5.10
C GLU A 75 -18.26 0.71 5.15
N GLN A 76 -18.28 1.91 4.54
CA GLN A 76 -17.15 2.83 4.62
C GLN A 76 -16.90 3.32 6.06
N GLY A 77 -17.95 3.52 6.84
CA GLY A 77 -17.84 3.85 8.28
C GLY A 77 -17.11 2.76 9.06
N ARG A 78 -17.47 1.50 8.86
CA ARG A 78 -16.81 0.34 9.49
C ARG A 78 -15.36 0.18 9.03
N THR A 79 -15.11 0.34 7.73
CA THR A 79 -13.75 0.31 7.17
C THR A 79 -12.87 1.36 7.83
N LEU A 80 -13.33 2.61 7.94
CA LEU A 80 -12.58 3.68 8.60
C LEU A 80 -12.31 3.38 10.08
N ALA A 81 -13.29 2.86 10.82
CA ALA A 81 -13.10 2.50 12.22
C ALA A 81 -12.05 1.38 12.40
N TYR A 82 -12.05 0.39 11.51
CA TYR A 82 -11.02 -0.66 11.48
C TYR A 82 -9.63 -0.07 11.17
N LEU A 83 -9.52 0.76 10.12
CA LEU A 83 -8.26 1.38 9.71
C LEU A 83 -7.71 2.31 10.80
N ASP A 84 -8.56 3.06 11.51
CA ASP A 84 -8.15 3.88 12.65
C ASP A 84 -7.57 3.03 13.79
N SER A 85 -8.18 1.89 14.07
CA SER A 85 -7.66 0.95 15.07
C SER A 85 -6.31 0.35 14.65
N ALA A 86 -6.20 -0.08 13.38
CA ALA A 86 -4.97 -0.62 12.82
C ALA A 86 -3.83 0.43 12.82
N TYR A 87 -4.16 1.68 12.46
CA TYR A 87 -3.20 2.78 12.49
C TYR A 87 -2.66 3.04 13.89
N ARG A 88 -3.53 3.10 14.90
CA ARG A 88 -3.13 3.29 16.31
C ARG A 88 -2.23 2.16 16.80
N ALA A 89 -2.52 0.91 16.42
CA ALA A 89 -1.67 -0.22 16.76
C ALA A 89 -0.27 -0.10 16.13
N LYS A 90 -0.18 0.28 14.86
CA LYS A 90 1.11 0.52 14.17
C LYS A 90 1.85 1.74 14.72
N GLN A 91 1.13 2.80 15.12
CA GLN A 91 1.74 3.96 15.78
C GLN A 91 2.37 3.57 17.12
N ALA A 92 1.70 2.76 17.93
CA ALA A 92 2.25 2.27 19.19
C ALA A 92 3.49 1.39 18.96
N GLU A 93 3.48 0.54 17.91
CA GLU A 93 4.65 -0.24 17.51
C GLU A 93 5.82 0.67 17.12
N LEU A 94 5.59 1.68 16.26
CA LEU A 94 6.58 2.67 15.86
C LEU A 94 7.15 3.40 17.08
N ASP A 95 6.31 3.88 17.99
CA ASP A 95 6.73 4.62 19.18
C ASP A 95 7.62 3.77 20.10
N SER A 96 7.43 2.46 20.11
CA SER A 96 8.25 1.53 20.90
C SER A 96 9.63 1.29 20.31
N ILE A 97 9.82 1.47 18.99
CA ILE A 97 11.07 1.12 18.30
C ILE A 97 11.83 2.33 17.76
N LYS A 98 11.16 3.45 17.42
CA LYS A 98 11.78 4.59 16.73
C LYS A 98 12.97 5.21 17.46
N GLY A 99 12.99 5.15 18.80
CA GLY A 99 14.08 5.67 19.61
C GLY A 99 15.43 4.93 19.41
N ALA A 100 15.41 3.75 18.76
CA ALA A 100 16.63 3.01 18.42
C ALA A 100 17.29 3.48 17.10
N TYR A 101 16.70 4.44 16.39
CA TYR A 101 17.18 4.93 15.09
C TYR A 101 17.51 6.42 15.15
N VAL A 102 18.35 6.86 14.23
CA VAL A 102 18.66 8.28 14.02
C VAL A 102 17.88 8.76 12.81
N LEU A 103 17.15 9.87 12.96
CA LEU A 103 16.50 10.56 11.85
C LEU A 103 17.44 11.66 11.34
N GLU A 104 17.84 11.56 10.07
CA GLU A 104 18.56 12.60 9.36
C GLU A 104 17.59 13.31 8.41
N LYS A 105 17.43 14.62 8.60
CA LYS A 105 16.55 15.47 7.80
C LYS A 105 17.11 16.89 7.74
N ASP A 106 17.43 17.34 6.54
CA ASP A 106 17.69 18.76 6.31
C ASP A 106 16.35 19.49 6.11
N THR A 107 15.84 20.08 7.21
CA THR A 107 14.53 20.74 7.22
C THR A 107 14.46 21.96 6.30
N ALA A 108 15.59 22.48 5.82
CA ALA A 108 15.62 23.59 4.86
C ALA A 108 15.36 23.14 3.42
N TYR A 109 15.65 21.87 3.08
CA TYR A 109 15.63 21.36 1.70
C TYR A 109 14.85 20.04 1.54
N GLN A 110 14.49 19.36 2.63
CA GLN A 110 13.85 18.05 2.59
C GLN A 110 12.51 18.06 3.31
N GLU A 111 11.47 17.64 2.60
CA GLU A 111 10.15 17.39 3.22
C GLU A 111 10.14 16.06 4.01
N VAL A 112 10.91 15.09 3.56
CA VAL A 112 10.98 13.74 4.09
C VAL A 112 12.39 13.40 4.52
N GLY A 113 12.58 13.02 5.79
CA GLY A 113 13.85 12.54 6.34
C GLY A 113 14.01 11.02 6.19
N ASN A 114 15.22 10.55 6.52
CA ASN A 114 15.55 9.12 6.51
C ASN A 114 16.03 8.66 7.89
N TYR A 115 15.54 7.48 8.30
CA TYR A 115 16.02 6.80 9.51
C TYR A 115 17.17 5.87 9.17
N PHE A 116 18.16 5.85 10.04
CA PHE A 116 19.34 4.99 9.99
C PHE A 116 19.58 4.26 11.32
N SER A 117 20.26 3.13 11.26
CA SER A 117 20.87 2.57 12.45
C SER A 117 21.98 3.51 12.97
N PRO A 118 22.08 3.75 14.29
CA PRO A 118 23.17 4.56 14.87
C PRO A 118 24.59 4.07 14.52
N SER A 119 24.73 2.79 14.15
CA SER A 119 26.02 2.22 13.70
C SER A 119 26.38 2.62 12.26
N GLN A 120 25.41 3.15 11.47
CA GLN A 120 25.58 3.44 10.04
C GLN A 120 25.52 4.94 9.71
N THR A 121 25.65 5.82 10.71
CA THR A 121 25.82 7.27 10.47
C THR A 121 27.12 7.56 9.73
N VAL A 122 27.14 8.68 8.99
CA VAL A 122 28.29 9.03 8.13
C VAL A 122 29.58 9.16 8.94
N GLU A 123 29.54 9.81 10.11
CA GLU A 123 30.71 10.07 10.94
C GLU A 123 31.40 8.79 11.42
N ARG A 124 30.64 7.73 11.62
CA ARG A 124 31.18 6.42 12.07
C ARG A 124 31.71 5.55 10.94
N ASN A 125 31.45 5.92 9.69
CA ASN A 125 31.72 5.07 8.52
C ASN A 125 32.58 5.78 7.45
N LEU A 126 33.28 6.83 7.82
CA LEU A 126 34.21 7.52 6.92
C LEU A 126 35.26 6.53 6.39
N ASN A 127 35.54 6.59 5.09
CA ASN A 127 36.55 5.77 4.39
C ASN A 127 36.35 4.25 4.53
N ARG A 128 35.09 3.80 4.68
CA ARG A 128 34.73 2.40 4.80
C ARG A 128 33.96 1.90 3.59
N THR A 129 34.28 0.69 3.14
CA THR A 129 33.43 -0.05 2.19
C THR A 129 32.39 -0.85 2.96
N PHE A 130 31.07 -0.63 2.70
CA PHE A 130 29.98 -1.28 3.42
C PHE A 130 28.66 -1.15 2.69
N LEU A 131 27.63 -1.83 3.20
CA LEU A 131 26.23 -1.64 2.80
C LEU A 131 25.50 -0.81 3.87
N ARG A 132 24.92 0.31 3.47
CA ARG A 132 24.13 1.18 4.36
C ARG A 132 22.65 1.02 4.07
N ALA A 133 21.86 0.75 5.10
CA ALA A 133 20.40 0.73 5.01
C ALA A 133 19.80 2.02 5.53
N GLN A 134 18.79 2.51 4.84
CA GLN A 134 17.97 3.66 5.24
C GLN A 134 16.50 3.42 4.93
N VAL A 135 15.62 4.10 5.68
CA VAL A 135 14.20 4.10 5.39
C VAL A 135 13.64 5.52 5.56
N SER A 136 12.87 5.97 4.59
CA SER A 136 12.21 7.28 4.65
C SER A 136 11.10 7.29 5.72
N GLU A 137 10.71 8.49 6.18
CA GLU A 137 9.53 8.67 7.05
C GLU A 137 8.24 8.09 6.45
N GLN A 138 8.22 7.84 5.12
CA GLN A 138 7.11 7.23 4.37
C GLN A 138 7.26 5.70 4.20
N GLY A 139 8.28 5.09 4.81
CA GLY A 139 8.47 3.64 4.77
C GLY A 139 9.16 3.10 3.52
N VAL A 140 9.70 3.96 2.66
CA VAL A 140 10.50 3.52 1.50
C VAL A 140 11.90 3.18 1.98
N MET A 141 12.25 1.89 1.96
CA MET A 141 13.59 1.41 2.32
C MET A 141 14.50 1.37 1.12
N SER A 142 15.74 1.79 1.28
CA SER A 142 16.83 1.59 0.33
C SER A 142 18.08 1.06 0.98
N LEU A 143 18.87 0.35 0.18
CA LEU A 143 20.20 -0.16 0.50
C LEU A 143 21.19 0.54 -0.41
N THR A 144 22.17 1.24 0.17
CA THR A 144 23.26 1.88 -0.56
C THR A 144 24.51 1.00 -0.44
N SER A 145 25.06 0.57 -1.56
CA SER A 145 26.39 0.00 -1.59
C SER A 145 27.42 1.12 -1.67
N ILE A 146 28.32 1.19 -0.70
CA ILE A 146 29.36 2.20 -0.61
C ILE A 146 30.72 1.50 -0.73
N TYR A 147 31.42 1.79 -1.84
CA TYR A 147 32.80 1.39 -2.01
C TYR A 147 33.72 2.57 -1.71
N CYS A 148 34.80 2.31 -0.95
CA CYS A 148 35.84 3.27 -0.69
C CYS A 148 37.20 2.59 -0.91
N GLY A 149 37.97 3.04 -1.91
CA GLY A 149 39.23 2.42 -2.30
C GLY A 149 40.22 3.39 -2.93
N ARG A 150 41.36 2.90 -3.38
CA ARG A 150 42.39 3.73 -4.04
C ARG A 150 42.20 3.86 -5.53
N THR A 151 41.39 3.00 -6.14
CA THR A 151 41.08 2.98 -7.58
C THR A 151 39.59 2.75 -7.77
N ASN A 152 39.02 3.35 -8.80
CA ASN A 152 37.63 3.11 -9.17
C ASN A 152 37.42 1.65 -9.58
N ILE A 153 36.24 1.13 -9.26
CA ILE A 153 35.74 -0.16 -9.73
C ILE A 153 34.50 -0.01 -10.61
N HIS A 154 33.88 1.19 -10.60
CA HIS A 154 32.68 1.56 -11.36
C HIS A 154 31.54 0.56 -11.15
N HIS A 155 31.28 0.21 -9.87
CA HIS A 155 30.25 -0.76 -9.56
C HIS A 155 28.85 -0.18 -9.75
N THR A 156 27.98 -1.00 -10.33
CA THR A 156 26.57 -0.65 -10.57
C THR A 156 25.61 -1.61 -9.89
N ALA A 157 26.09 -2.78 -9.48
CA ALA A 157 25.27 -3.82 -8.88
C ALA A 157 26.03 -4.51 -7.73
N ILE A 158 25.29 -5.21 -6.87
CA ILE A 158 25.87 -6.08 -5.85
C ILE A 158 25.27 -7.48 -5.95
N LYS A 159 26.12 -8.47 -5.62
CA LYS A 159 25.72 -9.85 -5.38
C LYS A 159 25.99 -10.21 -3.93
N VAL A 160 25.01 -10.78 -3.25
CA VAL A 160 25.12 -11.30 -1.89
C VAL A 160 25.00 -12.81 -1.91
N SER A 161 25.78 -13.51 -1.08
CA SER A 161 25.72 -14.97 -1.01
C SER A 161 25.89 -15.48 0.42
N ALA A 162 25.17 -16.56 0.75
CA ALA A 162 25.24 -17.30 2.00
C ALA A 162 25.24 -18.81 1.67
N GLY A 163 26.33 -19.51 1.96
CA GLY A 163 26.54 -20.87 1.48
C GLY A 163 26.47 -20.94 -0.05
N ASP A 164 25.61 -21.83 -0.57
CA ASP A 164 25.43 -22.07 -2.00
C ASP A 164 24.32 -21.20 -2.63
N THR A 165 23.63 -20.38 -1.81
CA THR A 165 22.56 -19.49 -2.27
C THR A 165 23.05 -18.08 -2.48
N PHE A 166 22.40 -17.34 -3.39
CA PHE A 166 22.72 -15.94 -3.65
C PHE A 166 21.52 -15.16 -4.16
N ALA A 167 21.60 -13.83 -4.04
CA ALA A 167 20.77 -12.85 -4.72
C ALA A 167 21.66 -11.76 -5.33
N GLN A 168 21.17 -11.12 -6.40
CA GLN A 168 21.92 -10.08 -7.09
C GLN A 168 20.97 -8.96 -7.53
N THR A 169 21.36 -7.71 -7.28
CA THR A 169 20.58 -6.55 -7.74
C THR A 169 20.66 -6.39 -9.26
N PRO A 170 19.67 -5.77 -9.91
CA PRO A 170 19.88 -5.16 -11.20
C PRO A 170 20.91 -4.02 -11.09
N PRO A 171 21.47 -3.55 -12.21
CA PRO A 171 22.27 -2.32 -12.20
C PRO A 171 21.47 -1.14 -11.65
N SER A 172 22.04 -0.41 -10.69
CA SER A 172 21.43 0.82 -10.18
C SER A 172 21.37 1.89 -11.24
N LYS A 173 20.32 2.69 -11.18
CA LYS A 173 20.17 3.93 -11.97
C LYS A 173 20.62 5.16 -11.20
N ASP A 174 20.83 5.02 -9.89
CA ASP A 174 21.27 6.06 -8.98
C ASP A 174 22.68 5.75 -8.50
N ILE A 175 23.65 6.28 -9.22
CA ILE A 175 25.08 6.05 -9.02
C ILE A 175 25.74 7.39 -8.75
N TYR A 176 26.59 7.42 -7.73
CA TYR A 176 27.39 8.59 -7.38
C TYR A 176 28.86 8.19 -7.22
N GLU A 177 29.75 8.93 -7.87
CA GLU A 177 31.20 8.76 -7.75
C GLU A 177 31.88 10.07 -7.39
N THR A 178 32.83 10.01 -6.45
CA THR A 178 33.61 11.17 -6.05
C THR A 178 35.03 10.76 -5.63
N THR A 179 35.88 11.76 -5.42
CA THR A 179 37.21 11.57 -4.85
C THR A 179 37.39 12.51 -3.69
N ASP A 180 37.72 11.95 -2.52
CA ASP A 180 38.00 12.72 -1.31
C ASP A 180 39.34 12.28 -0.70
N LEU A 181 40.25 13.23 -0.50
CA LEU A 181 41.61 13.02 0.06
C LEU A 181 42.32 11.81 -0.58
N GLY A 182 42.17 11.62 -1.88
CA GLY A 182 42.78 10.55 -2.65
C GLY A 182 42.10 9.18 -2.53
N TRP A 183 40.94 9.11 -1.85
CA TRP A 183 40.07 7.96 -1.84
C TRP A 183 39.00 8.08 -2.92
N LYS A 184 38.75 7.00 -3.61
CA LYS A 184 37.66 6.87 -4.59
C LYS A 184 36.45 6.35 -3.83
N ILE A 185 35.35 7.11 -3.86
CA ILE A 185 34.11 6.77 -3.19
C ILE A 185 33.05 6.57 -4.27
N GLU A 186 32.48 5.40 -4.32
CA GLU A 186 31.39 5.03 -5.24
C GLU A 186 30.19 4.59 -4.43
N LYS A 187 29.00 5.03 -4.83
CA LYS A 187 27.71 4.68 -4.22
C LYS A 187 26.74 4.25 -5.29
N ALA A 188 25.96 3.22 -4.99
CA ALA A 188 24.83 2.80 -5.81
C ALA A 188 23.66 2.42 -4.90
N ASP A 189 22.48 2.97 -5.19
CA ASP A 189 21.27 2.81 -4.39
C ASP A 189 20.33 1.76 -4.98
N TYR A 190 19.71 0.95 -4.11
CA TYR A 190 18.74 -0.10 -4.46
C TYR A 190 17.53 0.01 -3.55
N VAL A 191 16.34 0.13 -4.13
CA VAL A 191 15.08 0.26 -3.41
C VAL A 191 14.49 -1.12 -3.15
N LEU A 192 14.02 -1.38 -1.93
CA LEU A 192 13.32 -2.61 -1.55
C LEU A 192 12.16 -2.88 -2.50
N GLY A 193 12.06 -4.13 -2.98
CA GLY A 193 11.09 -4.56 -3.99
C GLY A 193 11.51 -4.29 -5.44
N GLN A 194 12.60 -3.52 -5.67
CA GLN A 194 13.21 -3.30 -7.00
C GLN A 194 14.65 -3.83 -7.07
N ASP A 195 15.12 -4.42 -6.00
CA ASP A 195 16.48 -4.89 -5.75
C ASP A 195 16.68 -6.39 -6.05
N SER A 196 15.70 -7.04 -6.68
CA SER A 196 15.67 -8.50 -6.92
C SER A 196 15.84 -9.30 -5.63
N SER A 197 15.20 -8.87 -4.56
CA SER A 197 15.19 -9.51 -3.23
C SER A 197 16.55 -9.61 -2.53
N VAL A 198 17.49 -8.75 -2.85
CA VAL A 198 18.79 -8.72 -2.17
C VAL A 198 18.64 -8.29 -0.71
N ILE A 199 17.80 -7.30 -0.43
CA ILE A 199 17.52 -6.84 0.94
C ILE A 199 16.86 -7.97 1.75
N ASP A 200 15.82 -8.61 1.19
CA ASP A 200 15.15 -9.76 1.82
C ASP A 200 16.13 -10.91 2.08
N PHE A 201 17.01 -11.18 1.11
CA PHE A 201 18.06 -12.22 1.28
C PHE A 201 18.96 -11.93 2.46
N ILE A 202 19.44 -10.69 2.60
CA ILE A 202 20.30 -10.28 3.73
C ILE A 202 19.55 -10.45 5.06
N VAL A 203 18.29 -10.04 5.11
CA VAL A 203 17.44 -10.14 6.32
C VAL A 203 17.20 -11.59 6.71
N MET A 204 16.86 -12.46 5.74
CA MET A 204 16.63 -13.88 5.99
C MET A 204 17.89 -14.62 6.46
N HIS A 205 19.08 -14.16 6.06
CA HIS A 205 20.36 -14.76 6.42
C HIS A 205 21.15 -13.90 7.42
N ALA A 206 20.49 -13.01 8.20
CA ALA A 206 21.17 -12.06 9.08
C ALA A 206 22.09 -12.72 10.11
N ASP A 207 21.77 -13.95 10.55
CA ASP A 207 22.54 -14.72 11.50
C ASP A 207 23.66 -15.56 10.85
N ALA A 208 23.69 -15.70 9.53
CA ALA A 208 24.67 -16.44 8.77
C ALA A 208 25.79 -15.54 8.21
N PRO A 209 26.98 -16.07 7.92
CA PRO A 209 28.02 -15.36 7.19
C PRO A 209 27.52 -15.03 5.75
N ILE A 210 27.52 -13.75 5.41
CA ILE A 210 27.19 -13.26 4.07
C ILE A 210 28.44 -12.69 3.42
N ARG A 211 28.65 -13.01 2.14
CA ARG A 211 29.65 -12.38 1.27
C ARG A 211 28.94 -11.40 0.35
N VAL A 212 29.55 -10.25 0.14
CA VAL A 212 29.11 -9.23 -0.83
C VAL A 212 30.15 -9.10 -1.91
N GLU A 213 29.71 -9.08 -3.15
CA GLU A 213 30.52 -8.78 -4.33
C GLU A 213 29.93 -7.53 -5.00
N PHE A 214 30.74 -6.46 -5.08
CA PHE A 214 30.44 -5.25 -5.83
C PHE A 214 30.81 -5.52 -7.29
N LEU A 215 29.85 -5.39 -8.19
CA LEU A 215 29.96 -5.75 -9.59
C LEU A 215 30.16 -4.48 -10.45
N GLY A 216 31.32 -4.38 -11.07
CA GLY A 216 31.72 -3.25 -11.92
C GLY A 216 32.77 -3.68 -12.92
N ASP A 217 33.59 -2.72 -13.44
CA ASP A 217 34.71 -3.02 -14.32
C ASP A 217 35.71 -3.97 -13.64
N ARG A 218 35.81 -3.86 -12.34
CA ARG A 218 36.54 -4.79 -11.47
C ARG A 218 35.68 -5.13 -10.26
N ASN A 219 35.51 -6.41 -10.01
CA ASN A 219 34.71 -6.84 -8.87
C ASN A 219 35.49 -6.69 -7.56
N TYR A 220 34.82 -6.19 -6.52
CA TYR A 220 35.36 -6.14 -5.17
C TYR A 220 34.55 -7.05 -4.24
N LYS A 221 35.22 -7.84 -3.42
CA LYS A 221 34.55 -8.81 -2.55
C LYS A 221 34.88 -8.53 -1.08
N MET A 222 33.87 -8.65 -0.22
CA MET A 222 34.01 -8.53 1.22
C MET A 222 33.05 -9.47 1.97
N ALA A 223 33.36 -9.75 3.22
CA ALA A 223 32.39 -10.32 4.15
C ALA A 223 31.49 -9.18 4.66
N LEU A 224 30.21 -9.40 4.73
CA LEU A 224 29.25 -8.47 5.36
C LEU A 224 29.34 -8.62 6.89
N PRO A 225 29.82 -7.60 7.63
CA PRO A 225 29.95 -7.68 9.09
C PRO A 225 28.62 -7.95 9.78
N ALA A 226 28.64 -8.63 10.91
CA ALA A 226 27.46 -8.91 11.71
C ALA A 226 26.71 -7.63 12.14
N SER A 227 27.47 -6.58 12.45
CA SER A 227 26.89 -5.25 12.77
C SER A 227 26.09 -4.64 11.61
N ASP A 228 26.55 -4.81 10.36
CA ASP A 228 25.86 -4.30 9.18
C ASP A 228 24.64 -5.14 8.85
N ARG A 229 24.74 -6.48 8.96
CA ARG A 229 23.60 -7.38 8.82
C ARG A 229 22.47 -7.01 9.79
N LYS A 230 22.86 -6.82 11.07
CA LYS A 230 21.91 -6.39 12.11
C LYS A 230 21.29 -5.01 11.78
N ALA A 231 22.10 -4.04 11.38
CA ALA A 231 21.60 -2.71 11.02
C ALA A 231 20.61 -2.76 9.86
N ILE A 232 20.90 -3.57 8.83
CA ILE A 232 19.97 -3.77 7.68
C ILE A 232 18.65 -4.41 8.15
N ALA A 233 18.74 -5.46 8.98
CA ALA A 233 17.55 -6.13 9.51
C ALA A 233 16.70 -5.21 10.43
N ASP A 234 17.35 -4.40 11.27
CA ASP A 234 16.66 -3.42 12.13
C ASP A 234 15.95 -2.37 11.29
N VAL A 235 16.61 -1.78 10.27
CA VAL A 235 15.99 -0.79 9.35
C VAL A 235 14.86 -1.41 8.53
N TYR A 236 15.00 -2.67 8.10
CA TYR A 236 13.93 -3.41 7.41
C TYR A 236 12.68 -3.54 8.30
N ARG A 237 12.85 -3.88 9.57
CA ARG A 237 11.73 -3.92 10.53
C ARG A 237 11.04 -2.57 10.65
N LEU A 238 11.79 -1.48 10.75
CA LEU A 238 11.22 -0.13 10.79
C LEU A 238 10.48 0.20 9.49
N ALA A 239 11.04 -0.19 8.33
CA ALA A 239 10.43 0.00 7.03
C ALA A 239 9.07 -0.69 6.92
N GLN A 240 8.93 -1.92 7.44
CA GLN A 240 7.65 -2.63 7.46
C GLN A 240 6.58 -1.90 8.29
N VAL A 241 6.96 -1.31 9.42
CA VAL A 241 6.01 -0.54 10.25
C VAL A 241 5.59 0.74 9.54
N LEU A 242 6.54 1.51 9.02
CA LEU A 242 6.28 2.79 8.35
C LEU A 242 5.49 2.60 7.05
N SER A 243 5.85 1.61 6.22
CA SER A 243 5.13 1.32 4.98
C SER A 243 3.68 0.87 5.23
N ALA A 244 3.47 0.01 6.26
CA ALA A 244 2.12 -0.39 6.66
C ALA A 244 1.27 0.81 7.13
N MET A 245 1.87 1.76 7.88
CA MET A 245 1.18 2.99 8.28
C MET A 245 0.81 3.87 7.09
N GLU A 246 1.70 3.98 6.11
CA GLU A 246 1.44 4.75 4.89
C GLU A 246 0.34 4.11 4.03
N GLU A 247 0.32 2.78 3.95
CA GLU A 247 -0.74 2.05 3.26
C GLU A 247 -2.11 2.25 3.93
N ILE A 248 -2.17 2.15 5.25
CA ILE A 248 -3.39 2.45 6.02
C ILE A 248 -3.86 3.90 5.75
N ARG A 249 -2.97 4.88 5.71
CA ARG A 249 -3.34 6.27 5.37
C ARG A 249 -3.94 6.42 3.99
N LYS A 250 -3.40 5.70 2.99
CA LYS A 250 -3.94 5.69 1.63
C LYS A 250 -5.34 5.10 1.61
N GLU A 251 -5.53 3.95 2.25
CA GLU A 251 -6.84 3.31 2.35
C GLU A 251 -7.87 4.20 3.09
N GLN A 252 -7.47 4.87 4.18
CA GLN A 252 -8.33 5.84 4.88
C GLN A 252 -8.74 6.99 3.96
N LYS A 253 -7.81 7.52 3.17
CA LYS A 253 -8.09 8.59 2.21
C LYS A 253 -9.10 8.13 1.15
N GLU A 254 -8.91 6.94 0.59
CA GLU A 254 -9.82 6.37 -0.41
C GLU A 254 -11.22 6.12 0.17
N ALA A 255 -11.30 5.54 1.38
CA ALA A 255 -12.57 5.31 2.06
C ALA A 255 -13.31 6.63 2.38
N ASN A 256 -12.60 7.68 2.79
CA ASN A 256 -13.18 9.01 3.00
C ASN A 256 -13.70 9.62 1.71
N LEU A 257 -12.93 9.58 0.62
CA LEU A 257 -13.37 10.08 -0.69
C LEU A 257 -14.64 9.37 -1.18
N LYS A 258 -14.70 8.03 -1.01
CA LYS A 258 -15.87 7.24 -1.36
C LYS A 258 -17.07 7.61 -0.49
N LYS A 259 -16.87 7.81 0.80
CA LYS A 259 -17.91 8.25 1.75
C LYS A 259 -18.49 9.62 1.38
N GLU A 260 -17.63 10.57 1.03
CA GLU A 260 -18.06 11.91 0.57
C GLU A 260 -18.85 11.84 -0.74
N PHE A 261 -18.37 11.01 -1.69
CA PHE A 261 -19.08 10.79 -2.95
C PHE A 261 -20.50 10.23 -2.72
N ILE A 262 -20.63 9.22 -1.86
CA ILE A 262 -21.93 8.61 -1.53
C ILE A 262 -22.86 9.64 -0.88
N ARG A 263 -22.38 10.43 0.09
CA ARG A 263 -23.16 11.48 0.74
C ARG A 263 -23.68 12.49 -0.24
N ARG A 264 -22.83 13.00 -1.14
CA ARG A 264 -23.26 13.94 -2.18
C ARG A 264 -24.36 13.35 -3.05
N LYS A 265 -24.25 12.06 -3.44
CA LYS A 265 -25.30 11.40 -4.21
C LYS A 265 -26.61 11.22 -3.44
N MET A 266 -26.55 11.00 -2.13
CA MET A 266 -27.75 10.96 -1.28
C MET A 266 -28.42 12.33 -1.15
N GLU A 267 -27.65 13.41 -1.11
CA GLU A 267 -28.15 14.78 -1.08
C GLU A 267 -28.83 15.16 -2.41
N GLU A 268 -28.23 14.78 -3.55
CA GLU A 268 -28.83 14.96 -4.88
C GLU A 268 -30.20 14.25 -4.98
N ASP A 269 -30.27 12.97 -4.52
CA ASP A 269 -31.53 12.21 -4.54
C ASP A 269 -32.62 12.76 -3.61
N ALA A 270 -32.22 13.45 -2.54
CA ALA A 270 -33.16 14.07 -1.60
C ALA A 270 -33.75 15.40 -2.14
N ALA A 271 -33.04 16.02 -3.11
CA ALA A 271 -33.48 17.27 -3.76
C ALA A 271 -34.39 17.04 -4.95
N GLU A 272 -34.49 15.80 -5.51
CA GLU A 272 -35.42 15.37 -6.56
C GLU A 272 -36.73 14.83 -5.99
#